data_20a74483f7c646d3e771263a2a6ee169
#
_entry.id   20a74483f7c646d3e771263a2a6ee169
#
_cell.length_a   1.000
_cell.length_b   1.000
_cell.length_c   1.000
_cell.angle_alpha   90.00
_cell.angle_beta   90.00
_cell.angle_gamma   90.00
#
_symmetry.space_group_name_H-M   'P 1'
#
loop_
_entity.id
_entity.type
_entity.pdbx_description
1 polymer ?
#
loop_
_entity_poly.entity_id
_entity_poly.type
_entity_poly.pdbx_seq_one_letter_code
_entity_poly.pdbx_strand_id
1 'polypeptide(L)'
;MEPNKSRLIVYIEDDTEMIDLVTLILNRRGYLVKGAHGGRQGLDLVQKEPPDLILLDLMMPDLDGWDLYQQLKANDTTKDIPVIIITAKAQAIDRVLGLHIAKVEDYISKPFRPQELIESIEKVLTSKKNSEPL
;
A
#
# COMPACT_ATOMS: atom_id res chain seq x y z
N MET A 1 25.64 -10.77 6.14
CA MET A 1 24.24 -10.53 6.08
C MET A 1 23.99 -9.21 5.38
N GLU A 2 23.02 -9.18 4.59
CA GLU A 2 22.65 -7.96 3.94
C GLU A 2 21.77 -7.19 4.90
N PRO A 3 22.35 -6.48 5.81
CA PRO A 3 21.64 -6.08 6.97
C PRO A 3 20.46 -5.21 6.67
N ASN A 4 20.57 -4.32 5.79
CA ASN A 4 19.54 -3.30 5.73
C ASN A 4 19.10 -3.02 4.32
N LYS A 5 18.92 -4.10 3.61
CA LYS A 5 18.33 -3.94 2.32
C LYS A 5 16.93 -3.39 2.52
N SER A 6 16.76 -2.12 2.18
CA SER A 6 15.50 -1.44 2.40
C SER A 6 14.40 -2.04 1.53
N ARG A 7 13.22 -2.22 2.12
CA ARG A 7 12.06 -2.61 1.36
C ARG A 7 11.44 -1.40 0.73
N LEU A 8 11.02 -1.56 -0.52
CA LEU A 8 10.39 -0.47 -1.26
C LEU A 8 8.88 -0.51 -1.06
N ILE A 9 8.32 0.62 -0.66
CA ILE A 9 6.89 0.80 -0.51
C ILE A 9 6.47 1.90 -1.47
N VAL A 10 5.47 1.64 -2.30
CA VAL A 10 4.88 2.67 -3.14
C VAL A 10 3.57 3.10 -2.51
N TYR A 11 3.41 4.41 -2.32
CA TYR A 11 2.18 4.99 -1.79
C TYR A 11 1.47 5.73 -2.90
N ILE A 12 0.30 5.23 -3.29
CA ILE A 12 -0.52 5.82 -4.35
C ILE A 12 -1.59 6.69 -3.71
N GLU A 13 -1.43 8.00 -3.84
CA GLU A 13 -2.20 9.01 -3.12
C GLU A 13 -2.07 10.32 -3.88
N ASP A 14 -3.13 11.11 -3.97
CA ASP A 14 -3.02 12.41 -4.66
C ASP A 14 -2.67 13.56 -3.73
N ASP A 15 -2.76 13.37 -2.42
CA ASP A 15 -2.45 14.40 -1.43
C ASP A 15 -0.95 14.42 -1.13
N THR A 16 -0.26 15.46 -1.60
CA THR A 16 1.19 15.58 -1.44
C THR A 16 1.60 15.60 0.03
N GLU A 17 0.85 16.31 0.87
CA GLU A 17 1.19 16.39 2.29
C GLU A 17 1.11 15.03 2.96
N MET A 18 0.12 14.23 2.59
CA MET A 18 -0.01 12.89 3.15
C MET A 18 1.13 11.99 2.68
N ILE A 19 1.53 12.11 1.42
CA ILE A 19 2.69 11.35 0.92
C ILE A 19 3.94 11.72 1.71
N ASP A 20 4.14 13.02 1.94
CA ASP A 20 5.31 13.48 2.68
C ASP A 20 5.32 12.96 4.11
N LEU A 21 4.17 12.99 4.76
CA LEU A 21 4.05 12.51 6.13
C LEU A 21 4.37 11.01 6.24
N VAL A 22 3.75 10.22 5.38
CA VAL A 22 3.97 8.77 5.38
C VAL A 22 5.42 8.45 5.04
N THR A 23 6.00 9.19 4.10
CA THR A 23 7.40 8.99 3.75
C THR A 23 8.30 9.23 4.95
N LEU A 24 8.05 10.31 5.69
CA LEU A 24 8.83 10.61 6.87
C LEU A 24 8.71 9.51 7.93
N ILE A 25 7.50 9.08 8.20
CA ILE A 25 7.25 8.03 9.20
C ILE A 25 7.99 6.76 8.83
N LEU A 26 7.88 6.33 7.60
CA LEU A 26 8.41 5.03 7.20
C LEU A 26 9.90 5.05 6.93
N ASN A 27 10.44 6.18 6.46
CA ASN A 27 11.89 6.30 6.31
C ASN A 27 12.60 6.12 7.64
N ARG A 28 11.99 6.59 8.72
CA ARG A 28 12.58 6.44 10.05
C ARG A 28 12.63 4.99 10.50
N ARG A 29 11.84 4.13 9.87
CA ARG A 29 11.82 2.71 10.19
C ARG A 29 12.61 1.89 9.18
N GLY A 30 13.35 2.55 8.28
CA GLY A 30 14.21 1.87 7.35
C GLY A 30 13.58 1.49 6.02
N TYR A 31 12.36 1.91 5.77
CA TYR A 31 11.71 1.64 4.48
C TYR A 31 12.05 2.74 3.48
N LEU A 32 12.14 2.34 2.22
CA LEU A 32 12.24 3.29 1.12
C LEU A 32 10.84 3.52 0.57
N VAL A 33 10.41 4.78 0.51
CA VAL A 33 9.05 5.10 0.08
C VAL A 33 9.09 5.94 -1.18
N LYS A 34 8.30 5.56 -2.16
CA LYS A 34 8.08 6.36 -3.36
C LYS A 34 6.61 6.68 -3.46
N GLY A 35 6.30 7.96 -3.59
CA GLY A 35 4.92 8.42 -3.71
C GLY A 35 4.54 8.59 -5.17
N ALA A 36 3.32 8.19 -5.49
CA ALA A 36 2.72 8.44 -6.79
C ALA A 36 1.49 9.30 -6.59
N HIS A 37 1.42 10.40 -7.33
CA HIS A 37 0.35 11.38 -7.16
C HIS A 37 -0.83 11.05 -8.07
N GLY A 38 -1.58 10.02 -7.68
CA GLY A 38 -2.75 9.61 -8.42
C GLY A 38 -2.63 8.21 -8.97
N GLY A 39 -3.75 7.68 -9.45
CA GLY A 39 -3.84 6.29 -9.84
C GLY A 39 -3.02 5.93 -11.07
N ARG A 40 -3.04 6.79 -12.08
CA ARG A 40 -2.31 6.51 -13.32
C ARG A 40 -0.81 6.49 -13.07
N GLN A 41 -0.32 7.48 -12.34
CA GLN A 41 1.09 7.54 -11.99
C GLN A 41 1.48 6.34 -11.13
N GLY A 42 0.58 5.95 -10.22
CA GLY A 42 0.82 4.80 -9.37
C GLY A 42 0.94 3.51 -10.15
N LEU A 43 0.03 3.29 -11.08
CA LEU A 43 0.07 2.09 -11.90
C LEU A 43 1.36 2.00 -12.69
N ASP A 44 1.75 3.12 -13.33
CA ASP A 44 2.99 3.15 -14.09
C ASP A 44 4.20 2.86 -13.22
N LEU A 45 4.24 3.46 -12.04
CA LEU A 45 5.38 3.31 -11.16
C LEU A 45 5.53 1.88 -10.68
N VAL A 46 4.45 1.24 -10.24
CA VAL A 46 4.55 -0.13 -9.71
C VAL A 46 4.88 -1.13 -10.82
N GLN A 47 4.51 -0.85 -12.06
CA GLN A 47 4.85 -1.73 -13.17
C GLN A 47 6.31 -1.60 -13.55
N LYS A 48 6.85 -0.38 -13.50
CA LYS A 48 8.25 -0.14 -13.81
C LYS A 48 9.18 -0.62 -12.70
N GLU A 49 8.75 -0.44 -11.48
CA GLU A 49 9.60 -0.71 -10.33
C GLU A 49 8.74 -1.40 -9.26
N PRO A 50 8.49 -2.71 -9.43
CA PRO A 50 7.61 -3.42 -8.50
C PRO A 50 8.07 -3.31 -7.07
N PRO A 51 7.23 -2.81 -6.17
CA PRO A 51 7.59 -2.65 -4.77
C PRO A 51 7.34 -3.91 -3.97
N ASP A 52 7.78 -3.88 -2.72
CA ASP A 52 7.46 -4.96 -1.78
C ASP A 52 6.07 -4.84 -1.21
N LEU A 53 5.50 -3.63 -1.24
CA LEU A 53 4.18 -3.38 -0.69
C LEU A 53 3.61 -2.11 -1.32
N ILE A 54 2.30 -2.09 -1.52
CA ILE A 54 1.59 -0.92 -2.03
C ILE A 54 0.64 -0.40 -0.97
N LEU A 55 0.71 0.91 -0.71
CA LEU A 55 -0.29 1.62 0.07
C LEU A 55 -1.18 2.35 -0.93
N LEU A 56 -2.49 2.17 -0.82
CA LEU A 56 -3.41 2.67 -1.84
C LEU A 56 -4.56 3.43 -1.21
N ASP A 57 -4.77 4.68 -1.64
CA ASP A 57 -5.96 5.43 -1.28
C ASP A 57 -7.05 5.14 -2.30
N LEU A 58 -8.26 4.90 -1.83
CA LEU A 58 -9.40 4.61 -2.69
C LEU A 58 -10.00 5.86 -3.33
N MET A 59 -9.78 7.02 -2.73
CA MET A 59 -10.46 8.25 -3.15
C MET A 59 -9.49 9.19 -3.85
N MET A 60 -9.31 8.96 -5.14
CA MET A 60 -8.47 9.80 -5.98
C MET A 60 -9.29 10.33 -7.15
N PRO A 61 -9.02 11.57 -7.60
CA PRO A 61 -9.85 12.16 -8.65
C PRO A 61 -9.67 11.55 -10.04
N ASP A 62 -8.50 10.98 -10.32
CA ASP A 62 -8.22 10.52 -11.69
C ASP A 62 -8.59 9.07 -11.94
N LEU A 63 -8.70 8.26 -10.90
CA LEU A 63 -8.96 6.84 -11.07
C LEU A 63 -9.55 6.27 -9.79
N ASP A 64 -10.63 5.53 -9.92
CA ASP A 64 -11.23 4.87 -8.76
C ASP A 64 -10.25 3.86 -8.17
N GLY A 65 -10.06 3.93 -6.85
CA GLY A 65 -9.06 3.09 -6.19
C GLY A 65 -9.36 1.60 -6.31
N TRP A 66 -10.63 1.20 -6.28
CA TRP A 66 -10.97 -0.21 -6.45
C TRP A 66 -10.70 -0.70 -7.87
N ASP A 67 -10.94 0.16 -8.87
CA ASP A 67 -10.59 -0.19 -10.25
C ASP A 67 -9.08 -0.36 -10.38
N LEU A 68 -8.31 0.52 -9.76
CA LEU A 68 -6.87 0.39 -9.76
C LEU A 68 -6.44 -0.91 -9.09
N TYR A 69 -7.04 -1.23 -7.95
CA TYR A 69 -6.73 -2.48 -7.25
C TYR A 69 -6.97 -3.68 -8.15
N GLN A 70 -8.09 -3.67 -8.88
CA GLN A 70 -8.38 -4.78 -9.80
C GLN A 70 -7.36 -4.88 -10.92
N GLN A 71 -6.92 -3.75 -11.45
CA GLN A 71 -5.88 -3.75 -12.47
C GLN A 71 -4.57 -4.31 -11.94
N LEU A 72 -4.22 -3.97 -10.70
CA LEU A 72 -3.00 -4.50 -10.08
C LEU A 72 -3.08 -6.02 -9.94
N LYS A 73 -4.24 -6.53 -9.56
CA LYS A 73 -4.41 -7.96 -9.37
C LYS A 73 -4.57 -8.74 -10.67
N ALA A 74 -4.89 -8.05 -11.75
CA ALA A 74 -5.02 -8.69 -13.07
C ALA A 74 -3.70 -8.77 -13.82
N ASN A 75 -2.66 -8.10 -13.35
CA ASN A 75 -1.38 -8.02 -14.04
C ASN A 75 -0.37 -8.95 -13.37
N ASP A 76 0.27 -9.81 -14.16
CA ASP A 76 1.18 -10.82 -13.64
C ASP A 76 2.35 -10.23 -12.86
N THR A 77 2.81 -9.03 -13.21
CA THR A 77 3.94 -8.42 -12.52
C THR A 77 3.57 -7.82 -11.17
N THR A 78 2.28 -7.56 -10.92
CA THR A 78 1.85 -6.86 -9.70
C THR A 78 0.87 -7.64 -8.84
N LYS A 79 0.31 -8.72 -9.35
CA LYS A 79 -0.80 -9.40 -8.67
C LYS A 79 -0.44 -9.96 -7.30
N ASP A 80 0.83 -10.30 -7.07
CA ASP A 80 1.25 -10.89 -5.81
C ASP A 80 1.80 -9.87 -4.82
N ILE A 81 1.83 -8.60 -5.19
CA ILE A 81 2.30 -7.55 -4.30
C ILE A 81 1.21 -7.25 -3.27
N PRO A 82 1.52 -7.30 -1.97
CA PRO A 82 0.50 -7.01 -0.95
C PRO A 82 0.05 -5.56 -1.00
N VAL A 83 -1.23 -5.34 -0.75
CA VAL A 83 -1.84 -4.01 -0.80
C VAL A 83 -2.52 -3.72 0.53
N ILE A 84 -2.20 -2.57 1.10
CA ILE A 84 -2.88 -2.02 2.27
C ILE A 84 -3.66 -0.79 1.82
N ILE A 85 -4.95 -0.77 2.11
CA ILE A 85 -5.80 0.39 1.77
C ILE A 85 -5.69 1.42 2.89
N ILE A 86 -5.46 2.69 2.54
CA ILE A 86 -5.45 3.80 3.48
C ILE A 86 -6.40 4.86 2.95
N THR A 87 -7.56 5.03 3.57
CA THR A 87 -8.55 5.93 3.01
C THR A 87 -9.40 6.58 4.09
N ALA A 88 -9.92 7.78 3.80
CA ALA A 88 -10.86 8.45 4.69
C ALA A 88 -12.22 7.76 4.68
N LYS A 89 -12.50 6.96 3.67
CA LYS A 89 -13.80 6.30 3.52
C LYS A 89 -13.75 4.87 4.08
N ALA A 90 -13.44 4.77 5.36
CA ALA A 90 -13.26 3.46 6.00
C ALA A 90 -14.41 3.12 6.91
N GLN A 91 -15.61 3.02 6.37
CA GLN A 91 -16.76 2.56 7.13
C GLN A 91 -16.71 1.04 7.26
N ALA A 92 -17.47 0.52 8.21
CA ALA A 92 -17.44 -0.92 8.51
C ALA A 92 -17.72 -1.78 7.28
N ILE A 93 -18.69 -1.38 6.45
CA ILE A 93 -19.02 -2.16 5.26
C ILE A 93 -17.87 -2.14 4.26
N ASP A 94 -17.16 -1.01 4.14
CA ASP A 94 -16.03 -0.91 3.23
C ASP A 94 -14.89 -1.80 3.68
N ARG A 95 -14.66 -1.90 5.00
CA ARG A 95 -13.64 -2.79 5.54
C ARG A 95 -13.97 -4.24 5.24
N VAL A 96 -15.23 -4.62 5.39
CA VAL A 96 -15.67 -5.98 5.08
C VAL A 96 -15.41 -6.31 3.61
N LEU A 97 -15.80 -5.39 2.72
CA LEU A 97 -15.58 -5.60 1.28
C LEU A 97 -14.09 -5.70 0.95
N GLY A 98 -13.28 -4.84 1.56
CA GLY A 98 -11.85 -4.85 1.29
C GLY A 98 -11.15 -6.08 1.81
N LEU A 99 -11.39 -6.43 3.08
CA LEU A 99 -10.65 -7.51 3.72
C LEU A 99 -11.16 -8.88 3.34
N HIS A 100 -12.47 -9.04 3.16
CA HIS A 100 -13.05 -10.37 2.97
C HIS A 100 -13.43 -10.68 1.54
N ILE A 101 -13.73 -9.68 0.75
CA ILE A 101 -14.15 -9.90 -0.64
C ILE A 101 -13.05 -9.55 -1.61
N ALA A 102 -12.49 -8.35 -1.53
CA ALA A 102 -11.38 -7.96 -2.39
C ALA A 102 -10.05 -8.54 -1.92
N LYS A 103 -9.97 -8.93 -0.65
CA LYS A 103 -8.80 -9.61 -0.07
C LYS A 103 -7.54 -8.76 -0.04
N VAL A 104 -7.72 -7.47 0.25
CA VAL A 104 -6.56 -6.64 0.57
C VAL A 104 -5.98 -7.09 1.90
N GLU A 105 -4.70 -6.84 2.09
CA GLU A 105 -4.00 -7.33 3.28
C GLU A 105 -4.40 -6.60 4.55
N ASP A 106 -4.71 -5.31 4.45
CA ASP A 106 -5.21 -4.56 5.60
C ASP A 106 -5.93 -3.31 5.11
N TYR A 107 -6.63 -2.65 6.00
CA TYR A 107 -7.49 -1.52 5.67
C TYR A 107 -7.40 -0.51 6.81
N ILE A 108 -6.78 0.64 6.56
CA ILE A 108 -6.52 1.67 7.56
C ILE A 108 -7.36 2.89 7.24
N SER A 109 -8.04 3.44 8.25
CA SER A 109 -8.83 4.65 8.05
C SER A 109 -8.03 5.89 8.42
N LYS A 110 -8.23 6.96 7.67
CA LYS A 110 -7.67 8.27 7.97
C LYS A 110 -8.63 9.00 8.91
N PRO A 111 -8.13 9.71 9.90
CA PRO A 111 -6.72 9.83 10.27
C PRO A 111 -6.24 8.59 11.02
N PHE A 112 -4.96 8.29 10.88
CA PHE A 112 -4.37 7.16 11.57
C PHE A 112 -3.20 7.65 12.42
N ARG A 113 -2.81 6.83 13.40
CA ARG A 113 -1.62 7.12 14.19
C ARG A 113 -0.42 6.48 13.49
N PRO A 114 0.76 7.11 13.58
CA PRO A 114 1.96 6.53 12.95
C PRO A 114 2.21 5.08 13.36
N GLN A 115 1.98 4.75 14.62
CA GLN A 115 2.21 3.38 15.09
C GLN A 115 1.27 2.39 14.44
N GLU A 116 0.04 2.80 14.19
CA GLU A 116 -0.94 1.95 13.50
C GLU A 116 -0.46 1.59 12.10
N LEU A 117 0.05 2.58 11.37
CA LEU A 117 0.58 2.35 10.02
C LEU A 117 1.78 1.42 10.05
N ILE A 118 2.71 1.68 10.96
CA ILE A 118 3.92 0.87 11.08
C ILE A 118 3.58 -0.57 11.40
N GLU A 119 2.68 -0.79 12.36
CA GLU A 119 2.32 -2.15 12.76
C GLU A 119 1.64 -2.91 11.63
N SER A 120 0.79 -2.24 10.86
CA SER A 120 0.13 -2.87 9.74
C SER A 120 1.13 -3.32 8.69
N ILE A 121 2.08 -2.45 8.35
CA ILE A 121 3.09 -2.77 7.35
C ILE A 121 3.97 -3.92 7.82
N GLU A 122 4.42 -3.87 9.07
CA GLU A 122 5.28 -4.93 9.60
C GLU A 122 4.56 -6.26 9.63
N LYS A 123 3.30 -6.25 10.03
CA LYS A 123 2.49 -7.47 10.06
C LYS A 123 2.36 -8.07 8.67
N VAL A 124 2.04 -7.25 7.68
CA VAL A 124 1.83 -7.73 6.32
C VAL A 124 3.13 -8.26 5.71
N LEU A 125 4.22 -7.55 5.88
CA LEU A 125 5.50 -7.99 5.32
C LEU A 125 6.01 -9.25 6.01
N THR A 126 5.82 -9.36 7.30
CA THR A 126 6.22 -10.56 8.05
C THR A 126 5.39 -11.77 7.64
N SER A 127 4.08 -11.61 7.50
CA SER A 127 3.21 -12.70 7.06
C SER A 127 3.59 -13.20 5.69
N LYS A 128 3.84 -12.29 4.75
CA LYS A 128 4.22 -12.67 3.41
C LYS A 128 5.52 -13.45 3.41
N LYS A 129 6.50 -12.99 4.18
CA LYS A 129 7.76 -13.68 4.30
C LYS A 129 7.57 -15.07 4.89
N ASN A 130 6.73 -15.20 5.90
CA ASN A 130 6.50 -16.47 6.56
C ASN A 130 5.71 -17.46 5.70
N SER A 131 4.96 -16.97 4.74
CA SER A 131 4.16 -17.82 3.88
C SER A 131 4.93 -18.38 2.69
N GLU A 132 6.17 -17.94 2.48
CA GLU A 132 6.97 -18.43 1.38
C GLU A 132 7.44 -19.85 1.65
N PRO A 133 7.44 -20.71 0.64
CA PRO A 133 7.95 -22.06 0.84
C PRO A 133 9.46 -22.04 1.10
N LEU A 134 9.88 -22.96 1.87
CA LEU A 134 11.30 -23.08 2.21
C LEU A 134 12.10 -23.73 1.09
#